data_b82f8a75ff28bd252566d8a852a91b6f
#
_entry.id   b82f8a75ff28bd252566d8a852a91b6f
#
_cell.length_a   1.000
_cell.length_b   1.000
_cell.length_c   1.000
_cell.angle_alpha   90.00
_cell.angle_beta   90.00
_cell.angle_gamma   90.00
#
_symmetry.space_group_name_H-M   'P 1'
#
loop_
_entity.id
_entity.type
_entity.pdbx_description
1 polymer ?
#
loop_
_entity_poly.entity_id
_entity_poly.type
_entity_poly.pdbx_seq_one_letter_code
_entity_poly.pdbx_strand_id
1 'polypeptide(L)'
;MALRAALGGVALTILLVACSVLPSPVRPGDPAPAVQTAPAAAPAAQTSTEPTTTTAAAPVRQGARAPDGPLPTVRVAPYVDLTTPPLPDLGALAADSGQRDVVLAFVLAGATCTPTWGGTTPVDDPGVLRTVAALKARGGTPTVSSGGAVGTYLETRCPDARSLATAYGKALDAVGTDQLDIDVETDTGRAVSVSRIADALALLQRERGTRVTLTVQVQDASSGMTATAKELLRAVSDDGVAARVNLMVMNFSAGGSWSSAMLGAAAASTRTLQAMWPGSDPAEVASRVGVTLMVGRNDTDATTTLADAQAVVAGARKAGYGFVGAWSLLRDNGGCAGTDEEQDDCSGIDQDRWAFTHALQRFG
;
A
#
# COMPACT_ATOMS: atom_id res chain seq x y z
N MET A 1 59.37 -0.13 -31.46
CA MET A 1 58.81 0.71 -32.53
C MET A 1 57.50 1.26 -32.09
N ALA A 2 57.43 2.55 -31.74
CA ALA A 2 56.28 3.24 -31.23
C ALA A 2 55.41 3.78 -32.35
N LEU A 3 54.12 3.68 -32.25
CA LEU A 3 53.22 4.51 -33.04
C LEU A 3 52.13 5.07 -32.10
N ARG A 4 52.22 6.38 -31.85
CA ARG A 4 51.22 7.20 -31.20
C ARG A 4 50.12 7.53 -32.22
N ALA A 5 48.85 7.41 -31.84
CA ALA A 5 47.73 8.01 -32.53
C ALA A 5 46.97 8.91 -31.58
N ALA A 6 46.70 10.12 -32.04
CA ALA A 6 46.23 11.27 -31.31
C ALA A 6 44.70 11.22 -31.07
N LEU A 7 44.31 11.67 -29.89
CA LEU A 7 42.92 11.98 -29.52
C LEU A 7 42.47 13.32 -30.10
N GLY A 8 41.37 13.33 -30.83
CA GLY A 8 40.60 14.52 -31.17
C GLY A 8 39.38 14.62 -30.28
N GLY A 9 39.42 15.50 -29.29
CA GLY A 9 38.27 15.82 -28.45
C GLY A 9 37.39 16.85 -29.15
N VAL A 10 36.09 16.55 -29.30
CA VAL A 10 35.05 17.54 -29.67
C VAL A 10 34.33 17.95 -28.41
N ALA A 11 34.59 19.17 -27.96
CA ALA A 11 33.84 19.78 -26.86
C ALA A 11 32.49 20.32 -27.40
N LEU A 12 31.39 19.74 -26.94
CA LEU A 12 30.05 20.24 -27.23
C LEU A 12 29.67 21.26 -26.12
N THR A 13 29.68 22.54 -26.47
CA THR A 13 29.27 23.62 -25.60
C THR A 13 27.75 23.75 -25.65
N ILE A 14 27.07 23.36 -24.57
CA ILE A 14 25.62 23.59 -24.40
C ILE A 14 25.42 24.99 -23.84
N LEU A 15 24.82 25.87 -24.65
CA LEU A 15 24.42 27.21 -24.26
C LEU A 15 23.08 27.11 -23.49
N LEU A 16 23.12 27.30 -22.18
CA LEU A 16 21.92 27.49 -21.34
C LEU A 16 21.46 28.94 -21.46
N VAL A 17 20.36 29.18 -22.15
CA VAL A 17 19.65 30.46 -22.15
C VAL A 17 18.75 30.50 -20.93
N ALA A 18 19.17 31.18 -19.89
CA ALA A 18 18.33 31.51 -18.75
C ALA A 18 17.48 32.74 -19.07
N CYS A 19 16.16 32.55 -19.24
CA CYS A 19 15.20 33.64 -19.28
C CYS A 19 14.92 34.11 -17.85
N SER A 20 15.61 35.16 -17.42
CA SER A 20 15.30 35.88 -16.18
C SER A 20 14.14 36.84 -16.45
N VAL A 21 12.97 36.52 -15.90
CA VAL A 21 11.85 37.48 -15.82
C VAL A 21 12.06 38.37 -14.59
N LEU A 22 12.45 39.62 -14.82
CA LEU A 22 12.53 40.64 -13.76
C LEU A 22 11.13 41.17 -13.47
N PRO A 23 10.74 41.35 -12.19
CA PRO A 23 9.50 42.05 -11.85
C PRO A 23 9.64 43.55 -12.09
N SER A 24 8.62 44.13 -12.73
CA SER A 24 8.52 45.58 -12.94
C SER A 24 8.32 46.34 -11.62
N PRO A 25 8.90 47.57 -11.45
CA PRO A 25 8.74 48.34 -10.26
C PRO A 25 7.33 48.98 -10.17
N VAL A 26 6.71 48.80 -9.00
CA VAL A 26 5.44 49.48 -8.65
C VAL A 26 5.74 50.94 -8.41
N ARG A 27 5.04 51.87 -9.14
CA ARG A 27 5.06 53.32 -8.89
C ARG A 27 4.14 53.66 -7.70
N PRO A 28 4.52 54.51 -6.77
CA PRO A 28 3.63 55.02 -5.74
C PRO A 28 2.82 56.20 -6.29
N GLY A 29 1.51 56.20 -6.08
CA GLY A 29 0.67 57.38 -6.12
C GLY A 29 -0.43 57.41 -7.16
N ASP A 30 -1.55 56.72 -6.89
CA ASP A 30 -2.86 57.14 -7.36
C ASP A 30 -3.88 56.93 -6.24
N PRO A 31 -4.74 57.95 -5.92
CA PRO A 31 -5.69 57.87 -4.82
C PRO A 31 -6.91 57.04 -5.20
N ALA A 32 -7.38 56.21 -4.27
CA ALA A 32 -8.57 55.40 -4.39
C ALA A 32 -9.84 56.23 -4.59
N PRO A 33 -10.81 55.80 -5.41
CA PRO A 33 -12.08 56.49 -5.58
C PRO A 33 -12.94 56.36 -4.33
N ALA A 34 -13.54 57.49 -3.93
CA ALA A 34 -14.43 57.64 -2.77
C ALA A 34 -15.71 56.81 -2.95
N VAL A 35 -16.02 55.98 -1.98
CA VAL A 35 -17.30 55.25 -1.87
C VAL A 35 -18.36 56.20 -1.35
N GLN A 36 -19.37 56.51 -2.17
CA GLN A 36 -20.57 57.27 -1.73
C GLN A 36 -21.47 56.31 -0.93
N THR A 37 -21.66 56.64 0.34
CA THR A 37 -22.65 55.99 1.22
C THR A 37 -24.04 56.54 0.94
N ALA A 38 -24.97 55.70 0.49
CA ALA A 38 -26.39 56.01 0.48
C ALA A 38 -27.02 55.65 1.84
N PRO A 39 -28.09 56.38 2.27
CA PRO A 39 -28.64 56.20 3.62
C PRO A 39 -29.46 54.88 3.71
N ALA A 40 -29.29 54.20 4.85
CA ALA A 40 -29.94 52.96 5.19
C ALA A 40 -31.45 53.15 5.44
N ALA A 41 -32.25 52.35 4.72
CA ALA A 41 -33.64 52.08 5.06
C ALA A 41 -33.71 50.95 6.09
N ALA A 42 -34.51 51.10 7.13
CA ALA A 42 -34.69 50.12 8.18
C ALA A 42 -35.32 48.81 7.66
N PRO A 43 -34.83 47.63 8.06
CA PRO A 43 -35.41 46.37 7.62
C PRO A 43 -36.62 45.98 8.49
N ALA A 44 -37.70 45.62 7.83
CA ALA A 44 -38.82 44.91 8.43
C ALA A 44 -38.38 43.53 8.89
N ALA A 45 -38.76 43.17 10.13
CA ALA A 45 -38.49 41.84 10.69
C ALA A 45 -39.23 40.75 9.88
N GLN A 46 -38.46 39.98 9.10
CA GLN A 46 -38.92 38.69 8.58
C GLN A 46 -38.36 37.60 9.46
N THR A 47 -39.22 36.93 10.19
CA THR A 47 -38.94 35.67 10.88
C THR A 47 -38.67 34.58 9.83
N SER A 48 -37.42 34.41 9.48
CA SER A 48 -36.97 33.26 8.66
C SER A 48 -36.73 32.07 9.60
N THR A 49 -37.65 31.12 9.60
CA THR A 49 -37.40 29.78 10.15
C THR A 49 -36.50 29.05 9.17
N GLU A 50 -35.22 29.08 9.43
CA GLU A 50 -34.23 28.23 8.79
C GLU A 50 -34.53 26.76 9.16
N PRO A 51 -34.72 25.84 8.19
CA PRO A 51 -34.78 24.45 8.53
C PRO A 51 -33.39 23.99 8.93
N THR A 52 -33.21 23.67 10.21
CA THR A 52 -32.02 22.99 10.73
C THR A 52 -31.93 21.65 10.02
N THR A 53 -31.13 21.57 8.98
CA THR A 53 -30.79 20.28 8.35
C THR A 53 -29.86 19.56 9.33
N THR A 54 -30.44 18.83 10.26
CA THR A 54 -29.74 17.81 11.02
C THR A 54 -29.27 16.79 9.99
N THR A 55 -27.98 16.82 9.67
CA THR A 55 -27.34 15.72 8.93
C THR A 55 -27.49 14.49 9.83
N ALA A 56 -28.51 13.72 9.59
CA ALA A 56 -28.70 12.43 10.24
C ALA A 56 -27.47 11.59 9.87
N ALA A 57 -26.68 11.22 10.88
CA ALA A 57 -25.69 10.18 10.73
C ALA A 57 -26.40 8.97 10.08
N ALA A 58 -25.85 8.46 8.98
CA ALA A 58 -26.42 7.29 8.31
C ALA A 58 -26.66 6.20 9.37
N PRO A 59 -27.81 5.54 9.37
CA PRO A 59 -28.14 4.55 10.39
C PRO A 59 -27.07 3.46 10.35
N VAL A 60 -26.37 3.25 11.45
CA VAL A 60 -25.53 2.08 11.67
C VAL A 60 -26.47 0.88 11.46
N ARG A 61 -26.23 0.11 10.39
CA ARG A 61 -27.02 -1.10 10.10
C ARG A 61 -26.81 -2.06 11.29
N GLN A 62 -27.75 -2.08 12.22
CA GLN A 62 -27.72 -3.04 13.33
C GLN A 62 -27.68 -4.45 12.74
N GLY A 63 -26.60 -5.19 13.03
CA GLY A 63 -26.43 -6.57 12.55
C GLY A 63 -25.61 -6.74 11.28
N ALA A 64 -24.96 -5.69 10.73
CA ALA A 64 -24.02 -5.86 9.62
C ALA A 64 -22.91 -6.85 10.02
N ARG A 65 -22.67 -7.85 9.17
CA ARG A 65 -21.61 -8.86 9.34
C ARG A 65 -20.53 -8.70 8.31
N ALA A 66 -19.32 -9.18 8.64
CA ALA A 66 -18.24 -9.30 7.66
C ALA A 66 -18.70 -10.22 6.52
N PRO A 67 -18.43 -9.88 5.24
CA PRO A 67 -18.85 -10.69 4.10
C PRO A 67 -18.29 -12.12 4.16
N ASP A 68 -19.14 -13.09 3.84
CA ASP A 68 -18.75 -14.50 3.73
C ASP A 68 -18.10 -14.75 2.36
N GLY A 69 -17.06 -15.59 2.33
CA GLY A 69 -16.38 -15.94 1.10
C GLY A 69 -14.98 -16.50 1.32
N PRO A 70 -14.24 -16.81 0.23
CA PRO A 70 -12.89 -17.35 0.32
C PRO A 70 -11.92 -16.30 0.87
N LEU A 71 -11.28 -16.61 1.99
CA LEU A 71 -10.24 -15.78 2.60
C LEU A 71 -8.84 -16.34 2.27
N PRO A 72 -7.80 -15.49 2.22
CA PRO A 72 -6.41 -15.93 2.08
C PRO A 72 -6.02 -16.92 3.17
N THR A 73 -5.31 -17.99 2.76
CA THR A 73 -4.85 -19.05 3.69
C THR A 73 -3.43 -18.85 4.19
N VAL A 74 -2.63 -18.08 3.43
CA VAL A 74 -1.25 -17.74 3.80
C VAL A 74 -1.24 -16.89 5.07
N ARG A 75 -0.41 -17.26 6.04
CA ARG A 75 -0.34 -16.58 7.34
C ARG A 75 0.90 -15.72 7.52
N VAL A 76 1.98 -16.05 6.84
CA VAL A 76 3.26 -15.33 6.90
C VAL A 76 3.76 -15.15 5.49
N ALA A 77 3.83 -13.92 4.99
CA ALA A 77 4.39 -13.64 3.67
C ALA A 77 5.01 -12.24 3.62
N PRO A 78 6.33 -12.13 3.61
CA PRO A 78 6.98 -10.88 3.27
C PRO A 78 6.79 -10.56 1.79
N TYR A 79 6.85 -9.27 1.46
CA TYR A 79 6.84 -8.78 0.09
C TYR A 79 8.20 -9.02 -0.57
N VAL A 80 8.18 -9.29 -1.87
CA VAL A 80 9.38 -9.34 -2.72
C VAL A 80 9.14 -8.44 -3.91
N ASP A 81 9.95 -7.40 -4.04
CA ASP A 81 9.94 -6.53 -5.21
C ASP A 81 10.59 -7.26 -6.39
N LEU A 82 9.80 -7.49 -7.43
CA LEU A 82 10.25 -8.12 -8.68
C LEU A 82 10.87 -7.12 -9.66
N THR A 83 10.84 -5.84 -9.32
CA THR A 83 11.32 -4.75 -10.20
C THR A 83 12.72 -4.29 -9.87
N THR A 84 13.26 -4.64 -8.69
CA THR A 84 14.64 -4.34 -8.28
C THR A 84 15.63 -5.26 -9.01
N PRO A 85 16.54 -4.72 -9.84
CA PRO A 85 17.55 -5.55 -10.50
C PRO A 85 18.68 -5.98 -9.54
N PRO A 86 19.20 -7.21 -9.68
CA PRO A 86 18.77 -8.26 -10.60
C PRO A 86 17.48 -8.89 -10.11
N LEU A 87 16.65 -9.42 -11.05
CA LEU A 87 15.43 -10.16 -10.72
C LEU A 87 15.72 -11.22 -9.63
N PRO A 88 14.98 -11.22 -8.51
CA PRO A 88 15.24 -12.13 -7.39
C PRO A 88 15.05 -13.60 -7.77
N ASP A 89 15.96 -14.48 -7.37
CA ASP A 89 15.78 -15.94 -7.42
C ASP A 89 14.94 -16.38 -6.21
N LEU A 90 13.61 -16.43 -6.40
CA LEU A 90 12.66 -16.82 -5.34
C LEU A 90 12.90 -18.24 -4.81
N GLY A 91 13.40 -19.14 -5.67
CA GLY A 91 13.75 -20.48 -5.25
C GLY A 91 14.96 -20.52 -4.32
N ALA A 92 15.99 -19.72 -4.61
CA ALA A 92 17.14 -19.55 -3.75
C ALA A 92 16.76 -18.83 -2.44
N LEU A 93 15.99 -17.75 -2.51
CA LEU A 93 15.49 -17.03 -1.33
C LEU A 93 14.71 -17.96 -0.39
N ALA A 94 13.81 -18.79 -0.94
CA ALA A 94 13.04 -19.73 -0.14
C ALA A 94 13.91 -20.84 0.48
N ALA A 95 14.98 -21.27 -0.21
CA ALA A 95 15.92 -22.25 0.34
C ALA A 95 16.72 -21.68 1.51
N ASP A 96 17.15 -20.43 1.38
CA ASP A 96 18.09 -19.77 2.25
C ASP A 96 17.42 -19.23 3.54
N SER A 97 16.25 -18.61 3.37
CA SER A 97 15.48 -18.03 4.49
C SER A 97 14.50 -19.01 5.15
N GLY A 98 14.17 -20.13 4.50
CA GLY A 98 13.05 -20.99 4.88
C GLY A 98 11.66 -20.40 4.59
N GLN A 99 11.57 -19.17 4.05
CA GLN A 99 10.30 -18.51 3.73
C GLN A 99 9.80 -18.95 2.35
N ARG A 100 8.61 -19.55 2.34
CA ARG A 100 8.05 -20.14 1.11
C ARG A 100 6.91 -19.31 0.53
N ASP A 101 6.08 -18.72 1.39
CA ASP A 101 4.96 -17.89 0.94
C ASP A 101 5.43 -16.44 0.86
N VAL A 102 5.17 -15.77 -0.26
CA VAL A 102 5.61 -14.40 -0.51
C VAL A 102 4.51 -13.59 -1.22
N VAL A 103 4.54 -12.28 -1.04
CA VAL A 103 3.74 -11.33 -1.82
C VAL A 103 4.62 -10.75 -2.93
N LEU A 104 4.24 -10.96 -4.18
CA LEU A 104 4.97 -10.49 -5.36
C LEU A 104 4.57 -9.06 -5.69
N ALA A 105 5.47 -8.13 -5.52
CA ALA A 105 5.25 -6.69 -5.68
C ALA A 105 5.93 -6.15 -6.95
N PHE A 106 5.38 -5.25 -7.70
CA PHE A 106 3.96 -4.90 -7.77
C PHE A 106 3.48 -4.96 -9.19
N VAL A 107 2.24 -5.41 -9.38
CA VAL A 107 1.56 -5.28 -10.67
C VAL A 107 1.05 -3.86 -10.82
N LEU A 108 1.46 -3.22 -11.89
CA LEU A 108 1.10 -1.86 -12.28
C LEU A 108 0.55 -1.86 -13.70
N ALA A 109 -0.03 -0.72 -14.11
CA ALA A 109 -0.46 -0.54 -15.48
C ALA A 109 0.75 -0.25 -16.40
N GLY A 110 0.81 -0.93 -17.52
CA GLY A 110 1.61 -0.52 -18.66
C GLY A 110 1.05 0.74 -19.34
N ALA A 111 1.18 0.85 -20.64
CA ALA A 111 0.68 2.01 -21.40
C ALA A 111 -0.85 2.21 -21.29
N THR A 112 -1.57 1.13 -21.06
CA THR A 112 -3.04 1.10 -20.94
C THR A 112 -3.46 0.27 -19.74
N CYS A 113 -4.69 -0.28 -19.70
CA CYS A 113 -5.15 -1.26 -18.71
C CYS A 113 -4.50 -2.66 -18.94
N THR A 114 -3.18 -2.70 -19.11
CA THR A 114 -2.41 -3.93 -19.30
C THR A 114 -1.57 -4.18 -18.05
N PRO A 115 -1.73 -5.31 -17.35
CA PRO A 115 -0.94 -5.61 -16.15
C PRO A 115 0.51 -5.89 -16.53
N THR A 116 1.43 -5.29 -15.77
CA THR A 116 2.87 -5.45 -15.90
C THR A 116 3.52 -5.43 -14.53
N TRP A 117 4.64 -6.06 -14.34
CA TRP A 117 5.48 -5.85 -13.16
C TRP A 117 6.21 -4.51 -13.30
N GLY A 118 6.09 -3.66 -12.29
CA GLY A 118 6.74 -2.36 -12.23
C GLY A 118 6.34 -1.36 -13.33
N GLY A 119 5.24 -1.60 -14.06
CA GLY A 119 4.79 -0.75 -15.15
C GLY A 119 5.44 -1.05 -16.52
N THR A 120 6.40 -1.96 -16.60
CA THR A 120 7.19 -2.22 -17.81
C THR A 120 7.32 -3.68 -18.19
N THR A 121 7.55 -4.59 -17.26
CA THR A 121 7.79 -6.01 -17.54
C THR A 121 6.46 -6.76 -17.65
N PRO A 122 6.19 -7.49 -18.76
CA PRO A 122 4.96 -8.26 -18.92
C PRO A 122 4.76 -9.25 -17.75
N VAL A 123 3.48 -9.47 -17.33
CA VAL A 123 3.19 -10.41 -16.25
C VAL A 123 3.58 -11.85 -16.58
N ASP A 124 3.66 -12.18 -17.85
CA ASP A 124 4.08 -13.48 -18.41
C ASP A 124 5.56 -13.52 -18.82
N ASP A 125 6.39 -12.58 -18.36
CA ASP A 125 7.82 -12.57 -18.63
C ASP A 125 8.47 -13.92 -18.25
N PRO A 126 9.23 -14.57 -19.15
CA PRO A 126 9.80 -15.89 -18.88
C PRO A 126 10.80 -15.91 -17.71
N GLY A 127 11.45 -14.78 -17.39
CA GLY A 127 12.34 -14.65 -16.24
C GLY A 127 11.54 -14.70 -14.94
N VAL A 128 10.48 -13.90 -14.86
CA VAL A 128 9.58 -13.86 -13.70
C VAL A 128 8.91 -15.23 -13.50
N LEU A 129 8.40 -15.84 -14.58
CA LEU A 129 7.75 -17.13 -14.46
C LEU A 129 8.70 -18.26 -14.01
N ARG A 130 9.97 -18.22 -14.40
CA ARG A 130 10.99 -19.19 -13.93
C ARG A 130 11.22 -19.08 -12.43
N THR A 131 11.39 -17.87 -11.89
CA THR A 131 11.64 -17.68 -10.47
C THR A 131 10.40 -18.02 -9.63
N VAL A 132 9.18 -17.70 -10.11
CA VAL A 132 7.91 -18.13 -9.51
C VAL A 132 7.77 -19.67 -9.51
N ALA A 133 8.10 -20.32 -10.62
CA ALA A 133 8.07 -21.79 -10.70
C ALA A 133 9.05 -22.43 -9.71
N ALA A 134 10.24 -21.85 -9.54
CA ALA A 134 11.23 -22.33 -8.56
C ALA A 134 10.72 -22.19 -7.10
N LEU A 135 10.00 -21.12 -6.77
CA LEU A 135 9.31 -20.96 -5.48
C LEU A 135 8.26 -22.06 -5.27
N LYS A 136 7.37 -22.25 -6.26
CA LYS A 136 6.28 -23.24 -6.21
C LYS A 136 6.81 -24.66 -6.10
N ALA A 137 7.93 -24.98 -6.76
CA ALA A 137 8.60 -26.28 -6.65
C ALA A 137 9.09 -26.60 -5.22
N ARG A 138 9.23 -25.57 -4.36
CA ARG A 138 9.53 -25.69 -2.93
C ARG A 138 8.28 -25.70 -2.05
N GLY A 139 7.10 -25.79 -2.65
CA GLY A 139 5.81 -25.76 -1.95
C GLY A 139 5.39 -24.34 -1.51
N GLY A 140 5.94 -23.29 -2.13
CA GLY A 140 5.60 -21.91 -1.83
C GLY A 140 4.31 -21.45 -2.50
N THR A 141 3.60 -20.53 -1.85
CA THR A 141 2.37 -19.90 -2.34
C THR A 141 2.65 -18.43 -2.65
N PRO A 142 2.71 -18.04 -3.94
CA PRO A 142 2.81 -16.64 -4.31
C PRO A 142 1.45 -15.96 -4.20
N THR A 143 1.43 -14.73 -3.66
CA THR A 143 0.31 -13.79 -3.73
C THR A 143 0.70 -12.70 -4.73
N VAL A 144 -0.18 -12.34 -5.66
CA VAL A 144 0.04 -11.21 -6.57
C VAL A 144 -0.43 -9.94 -5.88
N SER A 145 0.42 -8.90 -5.82
CA SER A 145 0.03 -7.58 -5.30
C SER A 145 -0.05 -6.54 -6.42
N SER A 146 -1.17 -5.81 -6.48
CA SER A 146 -1.39 -4.66 -7.37
C SER A 146 -1.36 -3.39 -6.56
N GLY A 147 -0.54 -2.41 -6.99
CA GLY A 147 -0.44 -1.13 -6.31
C GLY A 147 0.98 -0.73 -5.92
N GLY A 148 1.18 -0.41 -4.64
CA GLY A 148 2.44 0.03 -4.05
C GLY A 148 2.67 1.53 -4.10
N ALA A 149 3.78 2.01 -3.52
CA ALA A 149 4.08 3.42 -3.33
C ALA A 149 4.31 4.21 -4.63
N VAL A 150 4.71 3.56 -5.72
CA VAL A 150 5.12 4.22 -6.97
C VAL A 150 4.42 3.65 -8.21
N GLY A 151 4.53 4.38 -9.34
CA GLY A 151 4.03 3.92 -10.63
C GLY A 151 2.57 4.25 -10.92
N THR A 152 2.06 3.75 -12.04
CA THR A 152 0.67 3.99 -12.48
C THR A 152 -0.19 2.78 -12.17
N TYR A 153 -1.24 2.96 -11.41
CA TYR A 153 -2.13 1.88 -11.00
C TYR A 153 -3.02 1.37 -12.14
N LEU A 154 -3.29 0.06 -12.17
CA LEU A 154 -4.36 -0.53 -12.98
C LEU A 154 -5.71 0.12 -12.64
N GLU A 155 -5.96 0.39 -11.38
CA GLU A 155 -7.14 1.00 -10.79
C GLU A 155 -7.42 2.41 -11.32
N THR A 156 -6.40 3.10 -11.84
CA THR A 156 -6.53 4.40 -12.51
C THR A 156 -6.64 4.28 -14.03
N ARG A 157 -6.03 3.26 -14.63
CA ARG A 157 -5.95 3.09 -16.10
C ARG A 157 -7.08 2.29 -16.69
N CYS A 158 -7.63 1.32 -15.95
CA CYS A 158 -8.74 0.52 -16.44
C CYS A 158 -10.03 1.34 -16.46
N PRO A 159 -10.76 1.37 -17.57
CA PRO A 159 -11.92 2.26 -17.72
C PRO A 159 -13.14 1.84 -16.87
N ASP A 160 -13.25 0.56 -16.56
CA ASP A 160 -14.39 -0.02 -15.85
C ASP A 160 -13.98 -1.24 -14.99
N ALA A 161 -14.90 -1.71 -14.15
CA ALA A 161 -14.67 -2.83 -13.24
C ALA A 161 -14.37 -4.16 -13.96
N ARG A 162 -15.01 -4.42 -15.12
CA ARG A 162 -14.76 -5.64 -15.89
C ARG A 162 -13.36 -5.66 -16.48
N SER A 163 -12.92 -4.55 -17.02
CA SER A 163 -11.56 -4.38 -17.55
C SER A 163 -10.52 -4.54 -16.44
N LEU A 164 -10.77 -3.97 -15.25
CA LEU A 164 -9.90 -4.09 -14.09
C LEU A 164 -9.84 -5.54 -13.59
N ALA A 165 -10.99 -6.21 -13.43
CA ALA A 165 -11.05 -7.63 -13.06
C ALA A 165 -10.31 -8.51 -14.08
N THR A 166 -10.42 -8.20 -15.37
CA THR A 166 -9.70 -8.92 -16.43
C THR A 166 -8.18 -8.73 -16.30
N ALA A 167 -7.72 -7.51 -15.99
CA ALA A 167 -6.30 -7.22 -15.80
C ALA A 167 -5.73 -7.98 -14.58
N TYR A 168 -6.41 -7.93 -13.43
CA TYR A 168 -6.03 -8.74 -12.26
C TYR A 168 -6.02 -10.24 -12.59
N GLY A 169 -7.06 -10.74 -13.27
CA GLY A 169 -7.17 -12.13 -13.69
C GLY A 169 -5.98 -12.58 -14.54
N LYS A 170 -5.49 -11.75 -15.48
CA LYS A 170 -4.29 -12.06 -16.28
C LYS A 170 -3.04 -12.23 -15.42
N ALA A 171 -2.84 -11.36 -14.43
CA ALA A 171 -1.69 -11.48 -13.53
C ALA A 171 -1.79 -12.75 -12.66
N LEU A 172 -2.97 -13.05 -12.14
CA LEU A 172 -3.24 -14.28 -11.37
C LEU A 172 -3.01 -15.52 -12.22
N ASP A 173 -3.46 -15.54 -13.49
CA ASP A 173 -3.28 -16.67 -14.41
C ASP A 173 -1.80 -16.88 -14.76
N ALA A 174 -1.06 -15.80 -15.02
CA ALA A 174 0.38 -15.88 -15.32
C ALA A 174 1.16 -16.50 -14.16
N VAL A 175 0.90 -16.06 -12.94
CA VAL A 175 1.51 -16.60 -11.72
C VAL A 175 0.94 -17.99 -11.34
N GLY A 176 -0.28 -18.28 -11.75
CA GLY A 176 -1.00 -19.51 -11.40
C GLY A 176 -1.36 -19.55 -9.91
N THR A 177 -2.00 -18.48 -9.41
CA THR A 177 -2.47 -18.36 -8.03
C THR A 177 -3.89 -17.79 -7.99
N ASP A 178 -4.60 -18.01 -6.87
CA ASP A 178 -5.89 -17.40 -6.56
C ASP A 178 -5.77 -16.28 -5.50
N GLN A 179 -4.54 -15.97 -5.05
CA GLN A 179 -4.25 -14.99 -4.01
C GLN A 179 -3.97 -13.61 -4.64
N LEU A 180 -4.81 -12.64 -4.37
CA LEU A 180 -4.68 -11.26 -4.83
C LEU A 180 -4.58 -10.32 -3.62
N ASP A 181 -3.57 -9.48 -3.63
CA ASP A 181 -3.41 -8.35 -2.72
C ASP A 181 -3.63 -7.05 -3.48
N ILE A 182 -4.38 -6.13 -2.89
CA ILE A 182 -4.60 -4.77 -3.39
C ILE A 182 -3.95 -3.80 -2.41
N ASP A 183 -2.86 -3.20 -2.84
CA ASP A 183 -2.05 -2.26 -2.08
C ASP A 183 -2.16 -0.86 -2.70
N VAL A 184 -3.34 -0.25 -2.55
CA VAL A 184 -3.63 1.06 -3.12
C VAL A 184 -3.40 2.16 -2.09
N GLU A 185 -2.32 2.89 -2.29
CA GLU A 185 -1.87 3.98 -1.43
C GLU A 185 -2.41 5.33 -1.91
N THR A 186 -3.66 5.61 -1.60
CA THR A 186 -4.39 6.79 -2.12
C THR A 186 -3.91 8.12 -1.53
N ASP A 187 -3.30 8.10 -0.36
CA ASP A 187 -2.77 9.31 0.29
C ASP A 187 -1.56 9.91 -0.44
N THR A 188 -1.03 9.21 -1.45
CA THR A 188 0.03 9.70 -2.34
C THR A 188 -0.49 10.58 -3.49
N GLY A 189 -1.76 11.03 -3.44
CA GLY A 189 -2.37 11.91 -4.45
C GLY A 189 -2.89 11.20 -5.70
N ARG A 190 -2.93 9.87 -5.70
CA ARG A 190 -3.48 9.07 -6.82
C ARG A 190 -4.96 8.81 -6.59
N ALA A 191 -5.80 9.52 -7.33
CA ALA A 191 -7.24 9.31 -7.29
C ALA A 191 -7.61 7.96 -7.92
N VAL A 192 -8.17 7.05 -7.12
CA VAL A 192 -8.76 5.79 -7.58
C VAL A 192 -10.27 5.79 -7.35
N SER A 193 -11.00 5.04 -8.15
CA SER A 193 -12.42 4.80 -7.89
C SER A 193 -12.58 3.59 -6.98
N VAL A 194 -12.86 3.82 -5.69
CA VAL A 194 -13.06 2.73 -4.72
C VAL A 194 -14.22 1.81 -5.11
N SER A 195 -15.29 2.34 -5.69
CA SER A 195 -16.41 1.51 -6.22
C SER A 195 -15.96 0.62 -7.36
N ARG A 196 -15.14 1.13 -8.30
CA ARG A 196 -14.59 0.30 -9.39
C ARG A 196 -13.73 -0.84 -8.87
N ILE A 197 -12.92 -0.59 -7.85
CA ILE A 197 -12.12 -1.63 -7.20
C ILE A 197 -13.06 -2.67 -6.58
N ALA A 198 -14.03 -2.25 -5.79
CA ALA A 198 -14.98 -3.13 -5.12
C ALA A 198 -15.76 -4.00 -6.11
N ASP A 199 -16.35 -3.40 -7.15
CA ASP A 199 -17.03 -4.10 -8.25
C ASP A 199 -16.12 -5.14 -8.93
N ALA A 200 -14.84 -4.78 -9.22
CA ALA A 200 -13.88 -5.67 -9.87
C ALA A 200 -13.53 -6.88 -8.98
N LEU A 201 -13.33 -6.65 -7.68
CA LEU A 201 -13.06 -7.71 -6.70
C LEU A 201 -14.27 -8.63 -6.52
N ALA A 202 -15.48 -8.05 -6.50
CA ALA A 202 -16.72 -8.84 -6.46
C ALA A 202 -16.86 -9.74 -7.69
N LEU A 203 -16.51 -9.26 -8.89
CA LEU A 203 -16.47 -10.07 -10.10
C LEU A 203 -15.47 -11.22 -9.96
N LEU A 204 -14.23 -10.94 -9.56
CA LEU A 204 -13.19 -11.95 -9.40
C LEU A 204 -13.55 -13.01 -8.36
N GLN A 205 -14.11 -12.59 -7.21
CA GLN A 205 -14.47 -13.52 -6.15
C GLN A 205 -15.62 -14.43 -6.58
N ARG A 206 -16.65 -13.91 -7.27
CA ARG A 206 -17.77 -14.71 -7.80
C ARG A 206 -17.37 -15.64 -8.93
N GLU A 207 -16.53 -15.15 -9.86
CA GLU A 207 -16.23 -15.90 -11.10
C GLU A 207 -15.07 -16.87 -10.94
N ARG A 208 -14.14 -16.59 -10.01
CA ARG A 208 -12.87 -17.31 -9.89
C ARG A 208 -12.58 -17.82 -8.48
N GLY A 209 -13.37 -17.43 -7.48
CA GLY A 209 -13.07 -17.75 -6.07
C GLY A 209 -11.81 -17.05 -5.56
N THR A 210 -11.43 -15.92 -6.14
CA THR A 210 -10.22 -15.17 -5.77
C THR A 210 -10.23 -14.82 -4.29
N ARG A 211 -9.09 -15.04 -3.62
CA ARG A 211 -8.87 -14.75 -2.21
C ARG A 211 -8.21 -13.37 -2.10
N VAL A 212 -8.91 -12.44 -1.50
CA VAL A 212 -8.55 -11.02 -1.51
C VAL A 212 -7.90 -10.61 -0.20
N THR A 213 -6.77 -9.95 -0.28
CA THR A 213 -6.18 -9.11 0.76
C THR A 213 -6.33 -7.64 0.33
N LEU A 214 -6.67 -6.77 1.26
CA LEU A 214 -6.61 -5.31 1.10
C LEU A 214 -5.50 -4.81 2.00
N THR A 215 -4.39 -4.41 1.43
CA THR A 215 -3.27 -3.78 2.13
C THR A 215 -3.53 -2.28 2.18
N VAL A 216 -3.56 -1.74 3.38
CA VAL A 216 -4.02 -0.38 3.63
C VAL A 216 -3.13 0.38 4.60
N GLN A 217 -2.98 1.68 4.33
CA GLN A 217 -2.18 2.57 5.16
C GLN A 217 -2.85 2.83 6.52
N VAL A 218 -2.02 2.93 7.57
CA VAL A 218 -2.41 3.49 8.86
C VAL A 218 -1.97 4.95 8.95
N GLN A 219 -2.73 5.75 9.67
CA GLN A 219 -2.44 7.17 9.87
C GLN A 219 -1.54 7.38 11.09
N ASP A 220 -1.90 6.78 12.20
CA ASP A 220 -1.18 6.85 13.48
C ASP A 220 -1.63 5.76 14.45
N ALA A 221 -0.96 5.68 15.61
CA ALA A 221 -1.20 4.67 16.63
C ALA A 221 -2.62 4.74 17.26
N SER A 222 -3.28 5.88 17.24
CA SER A 222 -4.57 6.09 17.90
C SER A 222 -5.75 6.02 16.93
N SER A 223 -5.58 6.56 15.72
CA SER A 223 -6.59 6.65 14.66
C SER A 223 -6.69 5.36 13.85
N GLY A 224 -5.62 4.58 13.80
CA GLY A 224 -5.52 3.37 12.96
C GLY A 224 -5.53 3.73 11.48
N MET A 225 -6.35 3.03 10.69
CA MET A 225 -6.46 3.22 9.24
C MET A 225 -6.80 4.65 8.82
N THR A 226 -6.26 5.09 7.69
CA THR A 226 -6.58 6.38 7.04
C THR A 226 -8.06 6.46 6.66
N ALA A 227 -8.52 7.67 6.32
CA ALA A 227 -9.91 7.88 5.88
C ALA A 227 -10.21 7.16 4.56
N THR A 228 -9.26 7.22 3.62
CA THR A 228 -9.35 6.57 2.31
C THR A 228 -9.34 5.04 2.40
N ALA A 229 -8.54 4.48 3.31
CA ALA A 229 -8.59 3.06 3.63
C ALA A 229 -9.98 2.62 4.14
N LYS A 230 -10.57 3.40 5.04
CA LYS A 230 -11.93 3.14 5.56
C LYS A 230 -13.00 3.23 4.47
N GLU A 231 -12.84 4.13 3.49
CA GLU A 231 -13.75 4.26 2.35
C GLU A 231 -13.66 3.03 1.43
N LEU A 232 -12.45 2.62 1.06
CA LEU A 232 -12.21 1.42 0.26
C LEU A 232 -12.81 0.17 0.94
N LEU A 233 -12.55 -0.01 2.22
CA LEU A 233 -13.06 -1.16 2.97
C LEU A 233 -14.58 -1.19 3.05
N ARG A 234 -15.24 -0.02 3.19
CA ARG A 234 -16.70 0.05 3.15
C ARG A 234 -17.24 -0.37 1.79
N ALA A 235 -16.70 0.19 0.70
CA ALA A 235 -17.12 -0.15 -0.66
C ALA A 235 -16.97 -1.66 -0.93
N VAL A 236 -15.83 -2.23 -0.60
CA VAL A 236 -15.55 -3.67 -0.77
C VAL A 236 -16.49 -4.54 0.08
N SER A 237 -16.76 -4.12 1.32
CA SER A 237 -17.70 -4.82 2.21
C SER A 237 -19.15 -4.71 1.74
N ASP A 238 -19.58 -3.54 1.25
CA ASP A 238 -20.94 -3.31 0.75
C ASP A 238 -21.23 -4.14 -0.53
N ASP A 239 -20.21 -4.41 -1.34
CA ASP A 239 -20.27 -5.31 -2.50
C ASP A 239 -20.19 -6.80 -2.14
N GLY A 240 -20.11 -7.12 -0.84
CA GLY A 240 -20.11 -8.48 -0.34
C GLY A 240 -18.81 -9.24 -0.55
N VAL A 241 -17.69 -8.55 -0.78
CA VAL A 241 -16.38 -9.19 -0.97
C VAL A 241 -15.77 -9.56 0.37
N ALA A 242 -15.49 -10.85 0.56
CA ALA A 242 -14.70 -11.33 1.69
C ALA A 242 -13.22 -11.01 1.49
N ALA A 243 -12.63 -10.26 2.42
CA ALA A 243 -11.23 -9.87 2.35
C ALA A 243 -10.53 -9.98 3.70
N ARG A 244 -9.22 -10.24 3.65
CA ARG A 244 -8.28 -9.93 4.72
C ARG A 244 -7.95 -8.45 4.65
N VAL A 245 -7.80 -7.80 5.79
CA VAL A 245 -7.34 -6.41 5.90
C VAL A 245 -5.93 -6.42 6.47
N ASN A 246 -4.94 -6.17 5.62
CA ASN A 246 -3.54 -6.10 6.01
C ASN A 246 -3.15 -4.64 6.26
N LEU A 247 -2.68 -4.34 7.45
CA LEU A 247 -2.38 -2.99 7.90
C LEU A 247 -0.89 -2.71 7.71
N MET A 248 -0.56 -1.68 6.96
CA MET A 248 0.82 -1.18 6.81
C MET A 248 1.20 -0.43 8.09
N VAL A 249 1.70 -1.17 9.10
CA VAL A 249 2.13 -0.59 10.39
C VAL A 249 3.56 -0.05 10.29
N MET A 250 3.77 0.86 9.33
CA MET A 250 5.04 1.48 8.96
C MET A 250 4.81 2.93 8.51
N ASN A 251 5.88 3.72 8.38
CA ASN A 251 5.90 5.03 7.74
C ASN A 251 4.96 6.07 8.38
N PHE A 252 4.74 6.01 9.69
CA PHE A 252 4.01 7.04 10.44
C PHE A 252 4.80 7.52 11.65
N SER A 253 4.54 8.75 12.09
CA SER A 253 5.20 9.32 13.25
C SER A 253 4.62 8.77 14.55
N ALA A 254 5.47 8.39 15.49
CA ALA A 254 5.06 7.92 16.81
C ALA A 254 5.98 8.43 17.91
N GLY A 255 5.39 8.76 19.05
CA GLY A 255 6.14 8.99 20.30
C GLY A 255 6.28 7.70 21.08
N GLY A 256 7.43 7.50 21.73
CA GLY A 256 7.66 6.35 22.60
C GLY A 256 8.07 5.08 21.86
N SER A 257 7.60 3.91 22.33
CA SER A 257 7.97 2.61 21.74
C SER A 257 7.34 2.40 20.38
N TRP A 258 8.17 2.14 19.36
CA TRP A 258 7.73 1.91 17.99
C TRP A 258 6.83 0.69 17.86
N SER A 259 7.20 -0.44 18.46
CA SER A 259 6.34 -1.65 18.49
C SER A 259 4.98 -1.41 19.16
N SER A 260 4.94 -0.60 20.22
CA SER A 260 3.67 -0.22 20.86
C SER A 260 2.82 0.65 19.96
N ALA A 261 3.42 1.56 19.19
CA ALA A 261 2.70 2.40 18.22
C ALA A 261 2.13 1.56 17.06
N MET A 262 2.92 0.63 16.49
CA MET A 262 2.46 -0.31 15.47
C MET A 262 1.26 -1.14 15.94
N LEU A 263 1.35 -1.73 17.13
CA LEU A 263 0.26 -2.51 17.73
C LEU A 263 -0.95 -1.65 18.11
N GLY A 264 -0.73 -0.40 18.52
CA GLY A 264 -1.78 0.58 18.77
C GLY A 264 -2.59 0.89 17.51
N ALA A 265 -1.91 1.15 16.39
CA ALA A 265 -2.54 1.38 15.09
C ALA A 265 -3.36 0.16 14.63
N ALA A 266 -2.80 -1.04 14.79
CA ALA A 266 -3.49 -2.28 14.46
C ALA A 266 -4.75 -2.48 15.34
N ALA A 267 -4.66 -2.24 16.64
CA ALA A 267 -5.79 -2.34 17.55
C ALA A 267 -6.88 -1.28 17.26
N ALA A 268 -6.51 -0.04 16.92
CA ALA A 268 -7.43 1.01 16.53
C ALA A 268 -8.18 0.65 15.23
N SER A 269 -7.44 0.10 14.26
CA SER A 269 -8.00 -0.40 13.00
C SER A 269 -8.97 -1.55 13.21
N THR A 270 -8.61 -2.50 14.08
CA THR A 270 -9.47 -3.65 14.44
C THR A 270 -10.80 -3.18 15.07
N ARG A 271 -10.76 -2.17 15.97
CA ARG A 271 -11.98 -1.56 16.52
C ARG A 271 -12.85 -0.93 15.44
N THR A 272 -12.24 -0.29 14.44
CA THR A 272 -12.98 0.27 13.28
C THR A 272 -13.69 -0.83 12.50
N LEU A 273 -13.04 -1.98 12.26
CA LEU A 273 -13.65 -3.12 11.58
C LEU A 273 -14.78 -3.75 12.41
N GLN A 274 -14.61 -3.88 13.72
CA GLN A 274 -15.67 -4.34 14.63
C GLN A 274 -16.89 -3.41 14.62
N ALA A 275 -16.67 -2.10 14.53
CA ALA A 275 -17.74 -1.12 14.38
C ALA A 275 -18.40 -1.17 12.99
N MET A 276 -17.68 -1.58 11.96
CA MET A 276 -18.21 -1.79 10.60
C MET A 276 -19.06 -3.06 10.52
N TRP A 277 -18.69 -4.10 11.25
CA TRP A 277 -19.33 -5.41 11.28
C TRP A 277 -19.83 -5.80 12.69
N PRO A 278 -20.78 -5.05 13.28
CA PRO A 278 -21.21 -5.24 14.66
C PRO A 278 -21.94 -6.58 14.89
N GLY A 279 -22.36 -7.27 13.83
CA GLY A 279 -22.97 -8.59 13.88
C GLY A 279 -21.98 -9.76 13.79
N SER A 280 -20.69 -9.50 13.56
CA SER A 280 -19.65 -10.53 13.52
C SER A 280 -19.04 -10.79 14.90
N ASP A 281 -18.55 -12.02 15.10
CA ASP A 281 -17.77 -12.35 16.29
C ASP A 281 -16.45 -11.53 16.29
N PRO A 282 -16.09 -10.89 17.41
CA PRO A 282 -14.83 -10.14 17.50
C PRO A 282 -13.58 -10.96 17.16
N ALA A 283 -13.55 -12.26 17.46
CA ALA A 283 -12.44 -13.14 17.11
C ALA A 283 -12.41 -13.43 15.59
N GLU A 284 -13.56 -13.55 14.96
CA GLU A 284 -13.67 -13.65 13.50
C GLU A 284 -13.12 -12.38 12.83
N VAL A 285 -13.52 -11.19 13.30
CA VAL A 285 -12.99 -9.92 12.78
C VAL A 285 -11.48 -9.83 12.96
N ALA A 286 -10.97 -10.19 14.15
CA ALA A 286 -9.52 -10.19 14.42
C ALA A 286 -8.77 -11.13 13.48
N SER A 287 -9.31 -12.31 13.20
CA SER A 287 -8.69 -13.30 12.29
C SER A 287 -8.56 -12.81 10.84
N ARG A 288 -9.35 -11.82 10.45
CA ARG A 288 -9.26 -11.15 9.13
C ARG A 288 -8.21 -10.04 9.08
N VAL A 289 -7.65 -9.63 10.23
CA VAL A 289 -6.63 -8.59 10.30
C VAL A 289 -5.26 -9.20 10.08
N GLY A 290 -4.44 -8.52 9.29
CA GLY A 290 -3.01 -8.74 9.16
C GLY A 290 -2.24 -7.48 9.50
N VAL A 291 -0.94 -7.61 9.73
CA VAL A 291 -0.01 -6.49 9.89
C VAL A 291 1.23 -6.72 9.03
N THR A 292 1.66 -5.67 8.33
CA THR A 292 2.93 -5.65 7.58
C THR A 292 3.79 -4.53 8.14
N LEU A 293 4.98 -4.87 8.61
CA LEU A 293 6.00 -3.93 9.09
C LEU A 293 7.06 -3.67 8.01
N MET A 294 7.81 -2.58 8.14
CA MET A 294 8.99 -2.31 7.32
C MET A 294 10.24 -2.82 8.04
N VAL A 295 11.11 -3.52 7.31
CA VAL A 295 12.36 -4.07 7.85
C VAL A 295 13.41 -2.98 7.99
N GLY A 296 13.86 -2.73 9.21
CA GLY A 296 14.89 -1.72 9.47
C GLY A 296 14.38 -0.28 9.35
N ARG A 297 15.11 0.55 8.63
CA ARG A 297 14.75 1.96 8.42
C ARG A 297 13.47 2.07 7.62
N ASN A 298 12.59 2.97 8.07
CA ASN A 298 11.36 3.33 7.37
C ASN A 298 11.61 4.56 6.49
N ASP A 299 10.67 4.90 5.61
CA ASP A 299 10.71 6.13 4.78
C ASP A 299 10.51 7.41 5.62
N THR A 300 10.19 7.24 6.90
CA THR A 300 10.14 8.27 7.94
C THR A 300 11.32 8.09 8.90
N ASP A 301 11.40 8.94 9.94
CA ASP A 301 12.45 8.84 10.96
C ASP A 301 12.39 7.54 11.82
N ALA A 302 11.34 6.73 11.65
CA ALA A 302 11.19 5.49 12.40
C ALA A 302 12.18 4.42 11.92
N THR A 303 12.63 3.59 12.86
CA THR A 303 13.42 2.39 12.56
C THR A 303 12.80 1.21 13.27
N THR A 304 12.41 0.19 12.51
CA THR A 304 11.93 -1.08 13.06
C THR A 304 13.14 -1.96 13.40
N THR A 305 13.34 -2.22 14.67
CA THR A 305 14.37 -3.15 15.12
C THR A 305 13.86 -4.60 15.11
N LEU A 306 14.78 -5.57 15.22
CA LEU A 306 14.40 -6.98 15.38
C LEU A 306 13.53 -7.20 16.64
N ALA A 307 13.82 -6.47 17.72
CA ALA A 307 13.02 -6.53 18.95
C ALA A 307 11.59 -6.00 18.71
N ASP A 308 11.42 -4.93 17.92
CA ASP A 308 10.10 -4.44 17.54
C ASP A 308 9.34 -5.46 16.71
N ALA A 309 9.97 -6.09 15.71
CA ALA A 309 9.35 -7.12 14.89
C ALA A 309 8.88 -8.31 15.76
N GLN A 310 9.71 -8.77 16.69
CA GLN A 310 9.35 -9.83 17.64
C GLN A 310 8.15 -9.43 18.52
N ALA A 311 8.12 -8.20 19.01
CA ALA A 311 7.01 -7.67 19.81
C ALA A 311 5.72 -7.58 19.00
N VAL A 312 5.79 -7.10 17.73
CA VAL A 312 4.64 -7.03 16.83
C VAL A 312 4.09 -8.43 16.54
N VAL A 313 4.94 -9.40 16.24
CA VAL A 313 4.53 -10.80 16.01
C VAL A 313 3.83 -11.37 17.23
N ALA A 314 4.40 -11.18 18.42
CA ALA A 314 3.81 -11.66 19.68
C ALA A 314 2.46 -10.98 19.96
N GLY A 315 2.37 -9.66 19.72
CA GLY A 315 1.15 -8.87 19.87
C GLY A 315 0.05 -9.29 18.88
N ALA A 316 0.40 -9.50 17.61
CA ALA A 316 -0.51 -9.98 16.58
C ALA A 316 -1.08 -11.37 16.90
N ARG A 317 -0.24 -12.29 17.36
CA ARG A 317 -0.70 -13.62 17.85
C ARG A 317 -1.68 -13.49 19.02
N LYS A 318 -1.34 -12.67 20.01
CA LYS A 318 -2.19 -12.42 21.19
C LYS A 318 -3.53 -11.80 20.81
N ALA A 319 -3.56 -10.93 19.80
CA ALA A 319 -4.75 -10.30 19.27
C ALA A 319 -5.60 -11.24 18.40
N GLY A 320 -5.11 -12.42 18.04
CA GLY A 320 -5.80 -13.37 17.16
C GLY A 320 -5.78 -12.96 15.68
N TYR A 321 -4.81 -12.14 15.26
CA TYR A 321 -4.67 -11.75 13.86
C TYR A 321 -4.35 -12.94 12.97
N GLY A 322 -4.74 -12.85 11.69
CA GLY A 322 -4.61 -13.96 10.73
C GLY A 322 -3.35 -13.91 9.88
N PHE A 323 -2.59 -12.80 9.89
CA PHE A 323 -1.47 -12.63 8.98
C PHE A 323 -0.40 -11.68 9.54
N VAL A 324 0.86 -11.97 9.18
CA VAL A 324 1.98 -11.05 9.32
C VAL A 324 2.81 -11.01 8.03
N GLY A 325 3.21 -9.81 7.62
CA GLY A 325 4.09 -9.53 6.50
C GLY A 325 5.20 -8.56 6.85
N ALA A 326 6.09 -8.34 5.88
CA ALA A 326 7.12 -7.31 5.99
C ALA A 326 7.47 -6.74 4.60
N TRP A 327 7.73 -5.48 4.53
CA TRP A 327 8.39 -4.80 3.44
C TRP A 327 9.88 -4.63 3.79
N SER A 328 10.80 -5.35 3.17
CA SER A 328 10.61 -6.46 2.25
C SER A 328 11.57 -7.61 2.60
N LEU A 329 11.38 -8.76 1.97
CA LEU A 329 12.29 -9.90 2.14
C LEU A 329 13.73 -9.56 1.69
N LEU A 330 13.89 -8.76 0.62
CA LEU A 330 15.19 -8.36 0.11
C LEU A 330 15.93 -7.44 1.08
N ARG A 331 15.21 -6.66 1.87
CA ARG A 331 15.79 -5.78 2.91
C ARG A 331 16.29 -6.52 4.14
N ASP A 332 15.92 -7.82 4.33
CA ASP A 332 16.23 -8.56 5.55
C ASP A 332 17.69 -9.03 5.61
N ASN A 333 18.59 -8.05 5.66
CA ASN A 333 20.04 -8.21 5.85
C ASN A 333 20.68 -6.93 6.37
N GLY A 334 21.85 -7.05 7.01
CA GLY A 334 22.64 -5.94 7.57
C GLY A 334 23.67 -5.33 6.61
N GLY A 335 23.58 -5.57 5.28
CA GLY A 335 24.63 -5.22 4.34
C GLY A 335 24.96 -3.72 4.23
N CYS A 336 24.06 -2.84 4.67
CA CYS A 336 24.21 -1.38 4.66
C CYS A 336 24.02 -0.76 6.05
N ALA A 337 24.42 -1.46 7.10
CA ALA A 337 24.32 -0.96 8.47
C ALA A 337 24.98 0.41 8.63
N GLY A 338 24.24 1.36 9.24
CA GLY A 338 24.72 2.74 9.45
C GLY A 338 24.48 3.70 8.31
N THR A 339 23.78 3.31 7.24
CA THR A 339 23.27 4.26 6.24
C THR A 339 22.14 5.08 6.84
N ASP A 340 22.06 6.36 6.51
CA ASP A 340 21.00 7.26 6.99
C ASP A 340 19.76 7.27 6.08
N GLU A 341 19.89 6.73 4.88
CA GLU A 341 18.82 6.64 3.88
C GLU A 341 18.21 5.24 3.85
N GLU A 342 16.92 5.17 3.55
CA GLU A 342 16.22 3.94 3.27
C GLU A 342 16.80 3.29 2.01
N GLN A 343 16.90 1.95 2.02
CA GLN A 343 17.47 1.17 0.91
C GLN A 343 16.47 0.07 0.51
N ASP A 344 16.43 -0.28 -0.78
CA ASP A 344 15.52 -1.31 -1.29
C ASP A 344 16.03 -2.75 -1.00
N ASP A 345 17.32 -2.92 -0.80
CA ASP A 345 17.98 -4.22 -0.75
C ASP A 345 18.68 -4.55 0.59
N CYS A 346 18.55 -3.67 1.59
CA CYS A 346 19.08 -3.88 2.95
C CYS A 346 18.34 -3.04 3.99
N SER A 347 18.47 -3.41 5.28
CA SER A 347 17.68 -2.85 6.38
C SER A 347 18.17 -1.50 6.92
N GLY A 348 19.42 -1.11 6.64
CA GLY A 348 20.06 0.06 7.23
C GLY A 348 20.51 -0.12 8.70
N ILE A 349 20.28 -1.29 9.30
CA ILE A 349 20.66 -1.60 10.68
C ILE A 349 21.56 -2.83 10.77
N ASP A 350 22.30 -2.95 11.87
CA ASP A 350 23.11 -4.13 12.15
C ASP A 350 22.21 -5.31 12.52
N GLN A 351 22.23 -6.35 11.70
CA GLN A 351 21.47 -7.57 11.88
C GLN A 351 22.04 -8.74 11.08
N ASP A 352 21.74 -9.96 11.52
CA ASP A 352 21.94 -11.16 10.72
C ASP A 352 20.96 -11.24 9.56
N ARG A 353 21.40 -11.80 8.44
CA ARG A 353 20.53 -12.07 7.30
C ARG A 353 19.35 -12.95 7.72
N TRP A 354 18.15 -12.63 7.26
CA TRP A 354 16.88 -13.31 7.55
C TRP A 354 16.42 -13.23 9.02
N ALA A 355 16.98 -12.33 9.81
CA ALA A 355 16.61 -12.22 11.23
C ALA A 355 15.13 -11.82 11.41
N PHE A 356 14.63 -10.88 10.60
CA PHE A 356 13.21 -10.49 10.61
C PHE A 356 12.32 -11.61 10.07
N THR A 357 12.70 -12.23 8.96
CA THR A 357 11.98 -13.38 8.39
C THR A 357 11.81 -14.49 9.42
N HIS A 358 12.86 -14.86 10.14
CA HIS A 358 12.78 -15.85 11.21
C HIS A 358 11.91 -15.40 12.38
N ALA A 359 11.84 -14.09 12.66
CA ALA A 359 10.91 -13.56 13.66
C ALA A 359 9.47 -13.68 13.20
N LEU A 360 9.17 -13.34 11.94
CA LEU A 360 7.84 -13.48 11.33
C LEU A 360 7.37 -14.94 11.30
N GLN A 361 8.25 -15.89 10.97
CA GLN A 361 7.92 -17.32 10.91
C GLN A 361 7.43 -17.89 12.25
N ARG A 362 7.73 -17.23 13.38
CA ARG A 362 7.18 -17.60 14.70
C ARG A 362 5.69 -17.31 14.84
N PHE A 363 5.09 -16.62 13.88
CA PHE A 363 3.64 -16.37 13.86
C PHE A 363 2.84 -17.58 13.41
N GLY A 364 3.37 -18.38 12.48
CA GLY A 364 2.75 -19.55 11.85
C GLY A 364 2.57 -20.75 12.76
#